data_00a5a71766e624377d2511d89b2982f6
#
_entry.id   00a5a71766e624377d2511d89b2982f6
#
_cell.length_a   1.000
_cell.length_b   1.000
_cell.length_c   1.000
_cell.angle_alpha   90.00
_cell.angle_beta   90.00
_cell.angle_gamma   90.00
#
_symmetry.space_group_name_H-M   'P 1'
#
loop_
_entity.id
_entity.type
_entity.pdbx_description
1 polymer ?
#
loop_
_entity_poly.entity_id
_entity_poly.type
_entity_poly.pdbx_seq_one_letter_code
_entity_poly.pdbx_strand_id
1 'polypeptide(L)'
;MVVEDIKQSGSKTFLILDDNVAGHPEYSKELFEALIPLGIEWVGQSSVSLAKDKEMLKLCLLSGCAALFFGLESVSPASLTGMKKTLKSIEETEEAIKIIQDSGIAFHPSIILGFDTDTKAIFDDTLEFLARTKLPTMALHVLTPYPGTRIYQRFKDQGRIISHDWSHYDHHTVVFQPKNMTPQELAEGHHHVQSEFYSFSSILRHIPFLLRVSPINLRRTLLFLLLNIAGKSVAKYIDTSLDWADNNEKWNSQKIWPDDEVLKGSTVFSLDQAHLPVSDFKRW
;
A
#
# COMPACT_ATOMS: atom_id res chain seq x y z
N MET A 1 28.16 -1.39 -0.93
CA MET A 1 27.41 -0.12 -0.91
C MET A 1 26.30 -0.20 0.14
N VAL A 2 25.15 -0.84 -0.06
CA VAL A 2 24.05 -0.88 0.96
C VAL A 2 24.50 -1.32 2.35
N VAL A 3 25.24 -2.43 2.45
CA VAL A 3 25.76 -2.97 3.72
C VAL A 3 26.72 -1.99 4.39
N GLU A 4 27.52 -1.28 3.62
CA GLU A 4 28.49 -0.31 4.14
C GLU A 4 27.78 0.95 4.65
N ASP A 5 26.77 1.42 3.93
CA ASP A 5 25.96 2.57 4.35
C ASP A 5 25.21 2.26 5.66
N ILE A 6 24.67 1.03 5.79
CA ILE A 6 24.04 0.56 7.02
C ILE A 6 25.04 0.56 8.18
N LYS A 7 26.27 0.05 8.00
CA LYS A 7 27.31 0.06 9.03
C LYS A 7 27.70 1.47 9.45
N GLN A 8 27.86 2.37 8.49
CA GLN A 8 28.27 3.75 8.74
C GLN A 8 27.20 4.56 9.44
N SER A 9 25.90 4.26 9.23
CA SER A 9 24.79 4.97 9.86
C SER A 9 24.76 4.81 11.39
N GLY A 10 25.31 3.72 11.92
CA GLY A 10 25.23 3.38 13.35
C GLY A 10 23.81 3.03 13.85
N SER A 11 22.80 3.08 13.00
CA SER A 11 21.42 2.72 13.34
C SER A 11 21.25 1.19 13.47
N LYS A 12 20.24 0.78 14.22
CA LYS A 12 19.82 -0.63 14.35
C LYS A 12 18.46 -0.91 13.73
N THR A 13 17.78 0.12 13.25
CA THR A 13 16.44 -0.01 12.63
C THR A 13 16.42 0.73 11.31
N PHE A 14 15.93 0.07 10.26
CA PHE A 14 15.93 0.57 8.89
C PHE A 14 14.58 0.39 8.21
N LEU A 15 14.26 1.34 7.33
CA LEU A 15 13.22 1.20 6.32
C LEU A 15 13.91 1.02 4.95
N ILE A 16 13.66 -0.10 4.29
CA ILE A 16 14.14 -0.38 2.93
C ILE A 16 13.03 0.03 1.96
N LEU A 17 13.31 1.03 1.12
CA LEU A 17 12.31 1.69 0.25
C LEU A 17 12.16 1.05 -1.13
N ASP A 18 12.75 -0.13 -1.35
CA ASP A 18 12.53 -0.87 -2.59
C ASP A 18 11.08 -1.34 -2.69
N ASP A 19 10.48 -1.21 -3.88
CA ASP A 19 9.09 -1.66 -4.15
C ASP A 19 8.90 -3.16 -3.94
N ASN A 20 9.97 -3.95 -4.10
CA ASN A 20 9.96 -5.38 -3.86
C ASN A 20 11.36 -5.89 -3.47
N VAL A 21 11.63 -5.97 -2.18
CA VAL A 21 12.95 -6.41 -1.64
C VAL A 21 13.30 -7.85 -2.03
N ALA A 22 12.34 -8.67 -2.44
CA ALA A 22 12.53 -10.05 -2.91
C ALA A 22 12.37 -10.18 -4.44
N GLY A 23 12.32 -9.06 -5.16
CA GLY A 23 12.04 -9.03 -6.60
C GLY A 23 13.15 -9.60 -7.49
N HIS A 24 14.37 -9.62 -6.99
CA HIS A 24 15.56 -10.15 -7.66
C HIS A 24 16.18 -11.28 -6.83
N PRO A 25 15.75 -12.54 -7.02
CA PRO A 25 16.03 -13.62 -6.07
C PRO A 25 17.52 -13.78 -5.70
N GLU A 26 18.42 -13.77 -6.67
CA GLU A 26 19.87 -13.95 -6.42
C GLU A 26 20.42 -12.77 -5.59
N TYR A 27 20.18 -11.54 -6.05
CA TYR A 27 20.61 -10.34 -5.33
C TYR A 27 20.00 -10.24 -3.93
N SER A 28 18.71 -10.55 -3.80
CA SER A 28 18.00 -10.47 -2.52
C SER A 28 18.57 -11.47 -1.51
N LYS A 29 18.90 -12.70 -1.94
CA LYS A 29 19.55 -13.70 -1.07
C LYS A 29 20.91 -13.22 -0.60
N GLU A 30 21.77 -12.75 -1.51
CA GLU A 30 23.09 -12.21 -1.18
C GLU A 30 22.99 -11.03 -0.20
N LEU A 31 22.03 -10.11 -0.44
CA LEU A 31 21.80 -8.97 0.46
C LEU A 31 21.38 -9.45 1.84
N PHE A 32 20.37 -10.33 1.93
CA PHE A 32 19.88 -10.81 3.23
C PHE A 32 20.95 -11.56 4.01
N GLU A 33 21.75 -12.43 3.35
CA GLU A 33 22.89 -13.09 3.98
C GLU A 33 23.91 -12.09 4.53
N ALA A 34 24.20 -11.03 3.78
CA ALA A 34 25.12 -9.98 4.22
C ALA A 34 24.56 -9.10 5.36
N LEU A 35 23.24 -9.02 5.53
CA LEU A 35 22.59 -8.32 6.64
C LEU A 35 22.56 -9.12 7.94
N ILE A 36 22.53 -10.46 7.89
CA ILE A 36 22.46 -11.33 9.08
C ILE A 36 23.48 -10.95 10.17
N PRO A 37 24.80 -10.82 9.87
CA PRO A 37 25.79 -10.52 10.89
C PRO A 37 25.69 -9.11 11.48
N LEU A 38 24.90 -8.21 10.89
CA LEU A 38 24.76 -6.83 11.37
C LEU A 38 23.82 -6.72 12.58
N GLY A 39 22.95 -7.73 12.78
CA GLY A 39 21.99 -7.76 13.88
C GLY A 39 21.07 -6.54 13.91
N ILE A 40 20.62 -6.09 12.73
CA ILE A 40 19.68 -4.98 12.54
C ILE A 40 18.25 -5.47 12.53
N GLU A 41 17.30 -4.55 12.72
CA GLU A 41 15.88 -4.74 12.37
C GLU A 41 15.53 -3.88 11.17
N TRP A 42 14.74 -4.43 10.24
CA TRP A 42 14.29 -3.66 9.09
C TRP A 42 12.86 -3.98 8.70
N VAL A 43 12.22 -3.04 8.04
CA VAL A 43 10.92 -3.17 7.38
C VAL A 43 11.07 -2.76 5.92
N GLY A 44 10.22 -3.30 5.04
CA GLY A 44 10.30 -3.00 3.61
C GLY A 44 9.00 -3.37 2.90
N GLN A 45 9.04 -3.48 1.59
CA GLN A 45 7.92 -3.89 0.76
C GLN A 45 8.26 -5.16 -0.01
N SER A 46 7.26 -6.00 -0.25
CA SER A 46 7.43 -7.21 -1.05
C SER A 46 6.14 -7.62 -1.75
N SER A 47 6.29 -8.52 -2.71
CA SER A 47 5.14 -9.21 -3.32
C SER A 47 4.73 -10.40 -2.47
N VAL A 48 3.42 -10.69 -2.45
CA VAL A 48 2.83 -11.86 -1.76
C VAL A 48 3.40 -13.19 -2.29
N SER A 49 3.98 -13.18 -3.50
CA SER A 49 4.70 -14.32 -4.07
C SER A 49 5.89 -14.81 -3.23
N LEU A 50 6.41 -13.98 -2.31
CA LEU A 50 7.44 -14.36 -1.34
C LEU A 50 7.06 -15.62 -0.55
N ALA A 51 5.77 -15.82 -0.27
CA ALA A 51 5.26 -17.02 0.40
C ALA A 51 5.61 -18.34 -0.31
N LYS A 52 5.88 -18.30 -1.63
CA LYS A 52 6.23 -19.48 -2.44
C LYS A 52 7.71 -19.87 -2.36
N ASP A 53 8.57 -18.97 -1.89
CA ASP A 53 10.02 -19.22 -1.72
C ASP A 53 10.37 -19.30 -0.23
N LYS A 54 10.35 -20.53 0.30
CA LYS A 54 10.63 -20.78 1.72
C LYS A 54 12.05 -20.42 2.13
N GLU A 55 13.03 -20.56 1.22
CA GLU A 55 14.42 -20.20 1.48
C GLU A 55 14.56 -18.69 1.60
N MET A 56 14.02 -17.95 0.64
CA MET A 56 13.99 -16.49 0.66
C MET A 56 13.28 -15.95 1.91
N LEU A 57 12.13 -16.54 2.27
CA LEU A 57 11.39 -16.16 3.47
C LEU A 57 12.21 -16.37 4.75
N LYS A 58 12.97 -17.48 4.82
CA LYS A 58 13.86 -17.77 5.94
C LYS A 58 15.02 -16.78 6.00
N LEU A 59 15.66 -16.47 4.88
CA LEU A 59 16.73 -15.48 4.81
C LEU A 59 16.25 -14.08 5.18
N CYS A 60 15.07 -13.71 4.68
CA CYS A 60 14.41 -12.46 5.03
C CYS A 60 14.24 -12.33 6.56
N LEU A 61 13.70 -13.36 7.22
CA LEU A 61 13.59 -13.37 8.69
C LEU A 61 14.94 -13.27 9.40
N LEU A 62 15.91 -14.10 9.00
CA LEU A 62 17.24 -14.16 9.62
C LEU A 62 18.02 -12.84 9.46
N SER A 63 17.81 -12.11 8.36
CA SER A 63 18.41 -10.80 8.12
C SER A 63 17.85 -9.68 9.00
N GLY A 64 16.81 -9.99 9.82
CA GLY A 64 16.21 -9.05 10.75
C GLY A 64 14.92 -8.37 10.24
N CYS A 65 14.28 -8.92 9.20
CA CYS A 65 13.00 -8.42 8.74
C CYS A 65 11.95 -8.55 9.83
N ALA A 66 11.37 -7.41 10.22
CA ALA A 66 10.32 -7.35 11.24
C ALA A 66 8.92 -7.34 10.61
N ALA A 67 8.75 -6.62 9.51
CA ALA A 67 7.48 -6.48 8.81
C ALA A 67 7.71 -6.20 7.32
N LEU A 68 6.75 -6.60 6.52
CA LEU A 68 6.68 -6.28 5.10
C LEU A 68 5.31 -5.72 4.72
N PHE A 69 5.35 -4.66 3.92
CA PHE A 69 4.17 -4.12 3.24
C PHE A 69 3.90 -4.93 1.98
N PHE A 70 2.64 -5.27 1.76
CA PHE A 70 2.20 -6.06 0.62
C PHE A 70 1.03 -5.41 -0.09
N GLY A 71 1.17 -5.12 -1.37
CA GLY A 71 0.06 -4.68 -2.20
C GLY A 71 -0.92 -5.82 -2.44
N LEU A 72 -2.00 -5.92 -1.66
CA LEU A 72 -3.13 -6.81 -1.94
C LEU A 72 -4.04 -6.20 -2.99
N GLU A 73 -4.21 -4.91 -2.96
CA GLU A 73 -5.03 -4.02 -3.78
C GLU A 73 -6.52 -4.23 -3.57
N SER A 74 -7.05 -5.44 -3.66
CA SER A 74 -8.49 -5.70 -3.48
C SER A 74 -8.72 -7.08 -2.86
N VAL A 75 -9.83 -7.22 -2.16
CA VAL A 75 -10.38 -8.50 -1.68
C VAL A 75 -11.48 -9.01 -2.60
N SER A 76 -11.83 -8.28 -3.65
CA SER A 76 -12.82 -8.68 -4.64
C SER A 76 -12.20 -9.56 -5.72
N PRO A 77 -12.68 -10.80 -5.95
CA PRO A 77 -12.22 -11.64 -7.06
C PRO A 77 -12.36 -10.96 -8.42
N ALA A 78 -13.45 -10.18 -8.62
CA ALA A 78 -13.70 -9.47 -9.86
C ALA A 78 -12.64 -8.38 -10.11
N SER A 79 -12.25 -7.64 -9.09
CA SER A 79 -11.20 -6.62 -9.17
C SER A 79 -9.83 -7.24 -9.41
N LEU A 80 -9.52 -8.36 -8.76
CA LEU A 80 -8.24 -9.08 -8.92
C LEU A 80 -8.08 -9.68 -10.32
N THR A 81 -9.16 -10.14 -10.95
CA THR A 81 -9.13 -10.73 -12.31
C THR A 81 -8.61 -9.73 -13.35
N GLY A 82 -8.89 -8.44 -13.16
CA GLY A 82 -8.40 -7.36 -14.05
C GLY A 82 -6.93 -6.98 -13.83
N MET A 83 -6.31 -7.47 -12.75
CA MET A 83 -4.94 -7.17 -12.38
C MET A 83 -4.03 -8.35 -12.73
N LYS A 84 -2.84 -8.07 -13.28
CA LYS A 84 -1.82 -9.11 -13.54
C LYS A 84 -1.14 -9.52 -12.21
N LYS A 85 -1.89 -10.11 -11.29
CA LYS A 85 -1.38 -10.56 -9.99
C LYS A 85 -0.87 -12.01 -10.06
N THR A 86 0.12 -12.30 -9.21
CA THR A 86 0.75 -13.64 -9.11
C THR A 86 -0.16 -14.64 -8.42
N LEU A 87 -1.02 -14.18 -7.50
CA LEU A 87 -2.06 -14.99 -6.85
C LEU A 87 -3.38 -14.77 -7.55
N LYS A 88 -4.08 -15.87 -7.81
CA LYS A 88 -5.25 -15.89 -8.69
C LYS A 88 -6.58 -15.97 -7.93
N SER A 89 -6.53 -16.24 -6.63
CA SER A 89 -7.72 -16.35 -5.79
C SER A 89 -7.50 -15.75 -4.40
N ILE A 90 -8.59 -15.51 -3.70
CA ILE A 90 -8.58 -15.04 -2.32
C ILE A 90 -8.00 -16.12 -1.40
N GLU A 91 -8.31 -17.39 -1.64
CA GLU A 91 -7.81 -18.52 -0.86
C GLU A 91 -6.28 -18.64 -0.98
N GLU A 92 -5.72 -18.51 -2.19
CA GLU A 92 -4.26 -18.47 -2.38
C GLU A 92 -3.63 -17.29 -1.61
N THR A 93 -4.32 -16.17 -1.57
CA THR A 93 -3.86 -14.97 -0.85
C THR A 93 -3.88 -15.22 0.67
N GLU A 94 -4.93 -15.81 1.20
CA GLU A 94 -5.05 -16.15 2.62
C GLU A 94 -3.99 -17.17 3.06
N GLU A 95 -3.73 -18.19 2.23
CA GLU A 95 -2.65 -19.15 2.48
C GLU A 95 -1.28 -18.48 2.51
N ALA A 96 -1.01 -17.59 1.55
CA ALA A 96 0.25 -16.83 1.50
C ALA A 96 0.42 -15.92 2.73
N ILE A 97 -0.63 -15.22 3.15
CA ILE A 97 -0.64 -14.43 4.38
C ILE A 97 -0.27 -15.31 5.58
N LYS A 98 -0.92 -16.46 5.69
CA LYS A 98 -0.68 -17.41 6.79
C LYS A 98 0.78 -17.90 6.81
N ILE A 99 1.35 -18.27 5.66
CA ILE A 99 2.74 -18.74 5.55
C ILE A 99 3.71 -17.62 6.01
N ILE A 100 3.50 -16.38 5.58
CA ILE A 100 4.35 -15.25 5.96
C ILE A 100 4.24 -14.96 7.46
N GLN A 101 3.02 -14.92 8.00
CA GLN A 101 2.79 -14.70 9.44
C GLN A 101 3.37 -15.82 10.30
N ASP A 102 3.22 -17.08 9.89
CA ASP A 102 3.76 -18.23 10.60
C ASP A 102 5.31 -18.27 10.56
N SER A 103 5.94 -17.58 9.60
CA SER A 103 7.39 -17.39 9.58
C SER A 103 7.90 -16.40 10.63
N GLY A 104 7.03 -15.59 11.24
CA GLY A 104 7.38 -14.56 12.21
C GLY A 104 7.60 -13.17 11.61
N ILE A 105 7.31 -12.97 10.32
CA ILE A 105 7.31 -11.67 9.66
C ILE A 105 5.90 -11.08 9.73
N ALA A 106 5.78 -9.84 10.19
CA ALA A 106 4.50 -9.16 10.22
C ALA A 106 4.05 -8.79 8.81
N PHE A 107 2.80 -9.13 8.49
CA PHE A 107 2.17 -8.82 7.22
C PHE A 107 1.35 -7.54 7.33
N HIS A 108 1.69 -6.51 6.55
CA HIS A 108 0.94 -5.27 6.48
C HIS A 108 0.35 -5.09 5.09
N PRO A 109 -0.96 -5.35 4.89
CA PRO A 109 -1.59 -5.20 3.59
C PRO A 109 -1.83 -3.75 3.23
N SER A 110 -1.71 -3.44 1.94
CA SER A 110 -2.29 -2.26 1.31
C SER A 110 -3.53 -2.70 0.52
N ILE A 111 -4.67 -2.11 0.83
CA ILE A 111 -5.97 -2.39 0.21
C ILE A 111 -6.51 -1.09 -0.38
N ILE A 112 -7.08 -1.17 -1.57
CA ILE A 112 -7.63 -0.03 -2.30
C ILE A 112 -9.12 -0.29 -2.52
N LEU A 113 -9.95 0.69 -2.21
CA LEU A 113 -11.40 0.69 -2.44
C LEU A 113 -11.75 1.62 -3.60
N GLY A 114 -12.83 1.31 -4.31
CA GLY A 114 -13.36 2.16 -5.38
C GLY A 114 -13.02 1.72 -6.79
N PHE A 115 -12.64 0.45 -6.99
CA PHE A 115 -12.54 -0.12 -8.34
C PHE A 115 -13.90 -0.14 -9.05
N ASP A 116 -13.88 -0.13 -10.37
CA ASP A 116 -15.08 -0.15 -11.20
C ASP A 116 -15.97 -1.38 -10.98
N THR A 117 -15.43 -2.43 -10.39
CA THR A 117 -16.14 -3.67 -10.02
C THR A 117 -16.68 -3.66 -8.60
N ASP A 118 -16.25 -2.72 -7.76
CA ASP A 118 -16.66 -2.67 -6.37
C ASP A 118 -18.12 -2.18 -6.25
N THR A 119 -18.86 -2.86 -5.40
CA THR A 119 -20.17 -2.44 -4.90
C THR A 119 -20.05 -2.12 -3.41
N LYS A 120 -21.11 -1.66 -2.76
CA LYS A 120 -21.10 -1.38 -1.31
C LYS A 120 -20.73 -2.61 -0.46
N ALA A 121 -20.94 -3.82 -0.95
CA ALA A 121 -20.57 -5.04 -0.26
C ALA A 121 -19.04 -5.13 -0.01
N ILE A 122 -18.21 -4.42 -0.81
CA ILE A 122 -16.76 -4.44 -0.65
C ILE A 122 -16.29 -4.02 0.75
N PHE A 123 -17.05 -3.18 1.43
CA PHE A 123 -16.70 -2.69 2.77
C PHE A 123 -16.80 -3.83 3.80
N ASP A 124 -17.91 -4.56 3.80
CA ASP A 124 -18.11 -5.70 4.69
C ASP A 124 -17.18 -6.86 4.31
N ASP A 125 -17.03 -7.15 3.01
CA ASP A 125 -16.11 -8.18 2.50
C ASP A 125 -14.67 -7.91 2.95
N THR A 126 -14.25 -6.63 2.95
CA THR A 126 -12.92 -6.22 3.42
C THR A 126 -12.76 -6.47 4.92
N LEU A 127 -13.73 -6.08 5.73
CA LEU A 127 -13.71 -6.31 7.18
C LEU A 127 -13.70 -7.81 7.52
N GLU A 128 -14.49 -8.61 6.81
CA GLU A 128 -14.53 -10.05 6.98
C GLU A 128 -13.19 -10.70 6.61
N PHE A 129 -12.60 -10.32 5.48
CA PHE A 129 -11.29 -10.79 5.05
C PHE A 129 -10.21 -10.47 6.10
N LEU A 130 -10.16 -9.24 6.60
CA LEU A 130 -9.19 -8.82 7.61
C LEU A 130 -9.37 -9.58 8.93
N ALA A 131 -10.61 -9.84 9.33
CA ALA A 131 -10.91 -10.62 10.54
C ALA A 131 -10.50 -12.09 10.37
N ARG A 132 -10.80 -12.71 9.23
CA ARG A 132 -10.50 -14.10 8.91
C ARG A 132 -8.99 -14.35 8.81
N THR A 133 -8.26 -13.43 8.21
CA THR A 133 -6.80 -13.51 8.07
C THR A 133 -6.04 -13.04 9.31
N LYS A 134 -6.73 -12.51 10.32
CA LYS A 134 -6.16 -12.03 11.59
C LYS A 134 -5.04 -11.01 11.41
N LEU A 135 -5.16 -10.16 10.39
CA LEU A 135 -4.19 -9.10 10.12
C LEU A 135 -4.29 -8.03 11.20
N PRO A 136 -3.15 -7.69 11.89
CA PRO A 136 -3.19 -6.76 13.02
C PRO A 136 -3.13 -5.29 12.60
N THR A 137 -2.71 -5.02 11.36
CA THR A 137 -2.58 -3.69 10.78
C THR A 137 -2.92 -3.72 9.30
N MET A 138 -3.34 -2.61 8.74
CA MET A 138 -3.55 -2.41 7.31
C MET A 138 -3.28 -0.96 6.91
N ALA A 139 -2.98 -0.75 5.63
CA ALA A 139 -3.15 0.53 4.94
C ALA A 139 -4.38 0.43 4.05
N LEU A 140 -5.35 1.31 4.26
CA LEU A 140 -6.58 1.36 3.47
C LEU A 140 -6.60 2.66 2.67
N HIS A 141 -6.81 2.52 1.37
CA HIS A 141 -6.74 3.62 0.42
C HIS A 141 -8.00 3.71 -0.42
N VAL A 142 -8.31 4.92 -0.86
CA VAL A 142 -9.24 5.17 -1.96
C VAL A 142 -8.45 5.17 -3.27
N LEU A 143 -9.00 4.56 -4.31
CA LEU A 143 -8.42 4.59 -5.64
C LEU A 143 -8.18 6.04 -6.08
N THR A 144 -6.92 6.39 -6.30
CA THR A 144 -6.53 7.75 -6.65
C THR A 144 -5.99 7.77 -8.07
N PRO A 145 -6.72 8.34 -9.04
CA PRO A 145 -6.30 8.40 -10.44
C PRO A 145 -5.26 9.50 -10.63
N TYR A 146 -3.97 9.19 -10.50
CA TYR A 146 -2.91 10.17 -10.68
C TYR A 146 -2.73 10.59 -12.13
N PRO A 147 -2.50 11.89 -12.42
CA PRO A 147 -2.17 12.38 -13.75
C PRO A 147 -1.03 11.60 -14.40
N GLY A 148 -1.13 11.41 -15.71
CA GLY A 148 -0.17 10.61 -16.47
C GLY A 148 -0.43 9.09 -16.42
N THR A 149 -1.33 8.61 -15.56
CA THR A 149 -1.72 7.20 -15.53
C THR A 149 -2.86 6.91 -16.50
N ARG A 150 -2.93 5.65 -16.96
CA ARG A 150 -4.04 5.20 -17.83
C ARG A 150 -5.40 5.31 -17.15
N ILE A 151 -5.45 5.16 -15.83
CA ILE A 151 -6.72 5.25 -15.09
C ILE A 151 -7.20 6.70 -15.02
N TYR A 152 -6.31 7.66 -14.83
CA TYR A 152 -6.64 9.07 -14.87
C TYR A 152 -7.21 9.46 -16.24
N GLN A 153 -6.50 9.09 -17.33
CA GLN A 153 -6.97 9.40 -18.67
C GLN A 153 -8.34 8.81 -18.93
N ARG A 154 -8.55 7.54 -18.58
CA ARG A 154 -9.85 6.88 -18.71
C ARG A 154 -10.96 7.58 -17.93
N PHE A 155 -10.71 7.99 -16.68
CA PHE A 155 -11.71 8.68 -15.87
C PHE A 155 -11.98 10.10 -16.39
N LYS A 156 -10.94 10.80 -16.86
CA LYS A 156 -11.06 12.10 -17.52
C LYS A 156 -11.95 12.00 -18.77
N ASP A 157 -11.67 11.03 -19.66
CA ASP A 157 -12.45 10.82 -20.90
C ASP A 157 -13.92 10.44 -20.62
N GLN A 158 -14.18 9.82 -19.48
CA GLN A 158 -15.54 9.46 -19.02
C GLN A 158 -16.22 10.58 -18.22
N GLY A 159 -15.58 11.72 -18.00
CA GLY A 159 -16.12 12.82 -17.18
C GLY A 159 -16.30 12.46 -15.70
N ARG A 160 -15.49 11.52 -15.19
CA ARG A 160 -15.61 11.01 -13.83
C ARG A 160 -14.68 11.67 -12.81
N ILE A 161 -13.75 12.51 -13.21
CA ILE A 161 -12.93 13.29 -12.27
C ILE A 161 -13.76 14.38 -11.67
N ILE A 162 -13.86 14.42 -10.32
CA ILE A 162 -14.69 15.39 -9.58
C ILE A 162 -13.85 16.41 -8.81
N SER A 163 -12.56 16.20 -8.68
CA SER A 163 -11.62 17.20 -8.13
C SER A 163 -10.39 17.34 -9.01
N HIS A 164 -9.96 18.59 -9.21
CA HIS A 164 -8.73 18.95 -9.87
C HIS A 164 -7.72 19.58 -8.88
N ASP A 165 -8.07 19.62 -7.60
CA ASP A 165 -7.17 20.05 -6.54
C ASP A 165 -6.26 18.89 -6.14
N TRP A 166 -4.96 19.05 -6.39
CA TRP A 166 -3.97 18.01 -6.10
C TRP A 166 -3.79 17.72 -4.62
N SER A 167 -4.20 18.61 -3.73
CA SER A 167 -4.18 18.37 -2.29
C SER A 167 -5.16 17.27 -1.87
N HIS A 168 -6.17 16.98 -2.70
CA HIS A 168 -7.13 15.90 -2.47
C HIS A 168 -6.64 14.53 -2.99
N TYR A 169 -5.51 14.46 -3.70
CA TYR A 169 -4.97 13.20 -4.24
C TYR A 169 -4.08 12.48 -3.22
N ASP A 170 -4.61 12.29 -2.03
CA ASP A 170 -3.93 11.85 -0.81
C ASP A 170 -4.20 10.40 -0.43
N HIS A 171 -4.83 9.60 -1.29
CA HIS A 171 -5.28 8.22 -1.08
C HIS A 171 -6.46 8.05 -0.09
N HIS A 172 -6.97 9.12 0.48
CA HIS A 172 -8.10 9.09 1.43
C HIS A 172 -9.32 9.83 0.88
N THR A 173 -9.10 10.87 0.11
CA THR A 173 -10.16 11.70 -0.48
C THR A 173 -10.64 11.08 -1.79
N VAL A 174 -11.97 11.05 -1.98
CA VAL A 174 -12.61 10.54 -3.21
C VAL A 174 -12.62 11.64 -4.27
N VAL A 175 -11.76 11.55 -5.27
CA VAL A 175 -11.59 12.55 -6.33
C VAL A 175 -12.23 12.17 -7.67
N PHE A 176 -13.06 11.13 -7.68
CA PHE A 176 -13.70 10.63 -8.90
C PHE A 176 -15.10 10.05 -8.59
N GLN A 177 -15.93 9.91 -9.63
CA GLN A 177 -17.23 9.24 -9.56
C GLN A 177 -17.04 7.72 -9.72
N PRO A 178 -17.27 6.90 -8.68
CA PRO A 178 -17.30 5.44 -8.79
C PRO A 178 -18.44 4.96 -9.71
N LYS A 179 -18.36 3.72 -10.21
CA LYS A 179 -19.42 3.19 -11.10
C LYS A 179 -20.67 2.70 -10.37
N ASN A 180 -20.48 2.03 -9.22
CA ASN A 180 -21.56 1.28 -8.57
C ASN A 180 -21.96 1.87 -7.22
N MET A 181 -21.49 3.06 -6.91
CA MET A 181 -21.83 3.82 -5.70
C MET A 181 -21.58 5.31 -5.94
N THR A 182 -22.08 6.15 -5.08
CA THR A 182 -21.77 7.59 -5.10
C THR A 182 -20.38 7.85 -4.49
N PRO A 183 -19.75 9.00 -4.78
CA PRO A 183 -18.52 9.43 -4.09
C PRO A 183 -18.68 9.45 -2.58
N GLN A 184 -19.82 9.94 -2.10
CA GLN A 184 -20.16 10.00 -0.68
C GLN A 184 -20.20 8.60 -0.04
N GLU A 185 -20.84 7.63 -0.69
CA GLU A 185 -20.89 6.24 -0.22
C GLU A 185 -19.51 5.58 -0.16
N LEU A 186 -18.63 5.90 -1.11
CA LEU A 186 -17.26 5.43 -1.07
C LEU A 186 -16.47 6.05 0.09
N ALA A 187 -16.62 7.36 0.31
CA ALA A 187 -15.96 8.05 1.42
C ALA A 187 -16.42 7.54 2.78
N GLU A 188 -17.75 7.40 2.97
CA GLU A 188 -18.34 6.86 4.19
C GLU A 188 -17.93 5.39 4.42
N GLY A 189 -17.92 4.56 3.37
CA GLY A 189 -17.51 3.18 3.44
C GLY A 189 -16.02 3.03 3.78
N HIS A 190 -15.14 3.85 3.18
CA HIS A 190 -13.73 3.89 3.54
C HIS A 190 -13.55 4.26 5.01
N HIS A 191 -14.21 5.33 5.48
CA HIS A 191 -14.19 5.73 6.89
C HIS A 191 -14.73 4.63 7.81
N HIS A 192 -15.82 3.95 7.42
CA HIS A 192 -16.40 2.85 8.18
C HIS A 192 -15.40 1.71 8.36
N VAL A 193 -14.80 1.21 7.27
CA VAL A 193 -13.81 0.12 7.33
C VAL A 193 -12.62 0.51 8.21
N GLN A 194 -12.09 1.73 8.05
CA GLN A 194 -10.97 2.23 8.84
C GLN A 194 -11.33 2.29 10.32
N SER A 195 -12.51 2.81 10.65
CA SER A 195 -12.97 2.98 12.04
C SER A 195 -13.28 1.66 12.73
N GLU A 196 -13.93 0.72 12.03
CA GLU A 196 -14.25 -0.60 12.58
C GLU A 196 -12.99 -1.45 12.78
N PHE A 197 -12.08 -1.45 11.81
CA PHE A 197 -10.82 -2.21 11.91
C PHE A 197 -9.96 -1.72 13.08
N TYR A 198 -9.83 -0.41 13.27
CA TYR A 198 -9.09 0.19 14.37
C TYR A 198 -9.96 0.53 15.60
N SER A 199 -11.15 -0.07 15.72
CA SER A 199 -11.96 0.04 16.92
C SER A 199 -11.26 -0.60 18.12
N PHE A 200 -11.58 -0.14 19.33
CA PHE A 200 -10.97 -0.67 20.54
C PHE A 200 -11.21 -2.17 20.72
N SER A 201 -12.41 -2.65 20.37
CA SER A 201 -12.77 -4.06 20.40
C SER A 201 -11.95 -4.88 19.38
N SER A 202 -11.65 -4.33 18.22
CA SER A 202 -10.82 -4.97 17.21
C SER A 202 -9.36 -5.05 17.65
N ILE A 203 -8.80 -3.96 18.18
CA ILE A 203 -7.44 -3.93 18.72
C ILE A 203 -7.24 -4.98 19.80
N LEU A 204 -8.19 -5.11 20.73
CA LEU A 204 -8.12 -6.14 21.78
C LEU A 204 -8.11 -7.58 21.20
N ARG A 205 -8.85 -7.81 20.12
CA ARG A 205 -8.86 -9.13 19.43
C ARG A 205 -7.52 -9.47 18.76
N HIS A 206 -6.72 -8.46 18.38
CA HIS A 206 -5.42 -8.67 17.77
C HIS A 206 -4.31 -9.02 18.79
N ILE A 207 -4.49 -8.71 20.09
CA ILE A 207 -3.45 -8.92 21.12
C ILE A 207 -2.98 -10.38 21.17
N PRO A 208 -3.85 -11.41 21.23
CA PRO A 208 -3.40 -12.81 21.29
C PRO A 208 -2.55 -13.21 20.07
N PHE A 209 -2.90 -12.70 18.90
CA PHE A 209 -2.13 -12.93 17.67
C PHE A 209 -0.76 -12.27 17.74
N LEU A 210 -0.68 -11.01 18.18
CA LEU A 210 0.58 -10.28 18.34
C LEU A 210 1.52 -10.98 19.31
N LEU A 211 1.00 -11.50 20.42
CA LEU A 211 1.78 -12.26 21.38
C LEU A 211 2.29 -13.60 20.82
N ARG A 212 1.53 -14.22 19.90
CA ARG A 212 1.95 -15.47 19.23
C ARG A 212 3.06 -15.24 18.20
N VAL A 213 2.93 -14.21 17.36
CA VAL A 213 3.89 -13.90 16.30
C VAL A 213 5.19 -13.33 16.86
N SER A 214 5.13 -12.70 18.01
CA SER A 214 6.30 -12.11 18.66
C SER A 214 6.35 -12.41 20.16
N PRO A 215 6.39 -13.68 20.58
CA PRO A 215 6.25 -14.05 21.99
C PRO A 215 7.39 -13.55 22.88
N ILE A 216 8.53 -13.19 22.30
CA ILE A 216 9.76 -12.79 23.03
C ILE A 216 10.06 -11.31 22.87
N ASN A 217 9.40 -10.60 21.93
CA ASN A 217 9.74 -9.21 21.64
C ASN A 217 8.61 -8.24 22.02
N LEU A 218 8.55 -7.91 23.32
CA LEU A 218 7.61 -6.94 23.87
C LEU A 218 7.66 -5.60 23.10
N ARG A 219 8.83 -5.21 22.60
CA ARG A 219 9.01 -3.99 21.80
C ARG A 219 8.20 -4.03 20.51
N ARG A 220 8.20 -5.17 19.78
CA ARG A 220 7.41 -5.34 18.55
C ARG A 220 5.92 -5.31 18.87
N THR A 221 5.48 -6.01 19.91
CA THR A 221 4.08 -5.97 20.36
C THR A 221 3.64 -4.54 20.68
N LEU A 222 4.47 -3.78 21.41
CA LEU A 222 4.19 -2.39 21.72
C LEU A 222 4.13 -1.50 20.48
N LEU A 223 5.06 -1.71 19.52
CA LEU A 223 5.04 -0.99 18.24
C LEU A 223 3.73 -1.24 17.47
N PHE A 224 3.28 -2.49 17.39
CA PHE A 224 2.00 -2.81 16.75
C PHE A 224 0.80 -2.18 17.46
N LEU A 225 0.79 -2.15 18.78
CA LEU A 225 -0.25 -1.45 19.53
C LEU A 225 -0.25 0.05 19.25
N LEU A 226 0.93 0.66 19.18
CA LEU A 226 1.07 2.09 18.83
C LEU A 226 0.60 2.35 17.38
N LEU A 227 0.92 1.48 16.43
CA LEU A 227 0.44 1.59 15.06
C LEU A 227 -1.09 1.46 14.98
N ASN A 228 -1.70 0.59 15.77
CA ASN A 228 -3.16 0.47 15.84
C ASN A 228 -3.81 1.75 16.43
N ILE A 229 -3.21 2.34 17.48
CA ILE A 229 -3.67 3.61 18.06
C ILE A 229 -3.52 4.74 17.04
N ALA A 230 -2.41 4.79 16.31
CA ALA A 230 -2.19 5.75 15.23
C ALA A 230 -3.23 5.58 14.11
N GLY A 231 -3.49 4.34 13.66
CA GLY A 231 -4.51 4.03 12.66
C GLY A 231 -5.92 4.50 13.07
N LYS A 232 -6.27 4.35 14.36
CA LYS A 232 -7.51 4.91 14.91
C LYS A 232 -7.55 6.44 14.83
N SER A 233 -6.41 7.09 15.02
CA SER A 233 -6.33 8.55 14.91
C SER A 233 -6.51 9.03 13.47
N VAL A 234 -5.99 8.29 12.49
CA VAL A 234 -6.16 8.60 11.06
C VAL A 234 -7.64 8.65 10.68
N ALA A 235 -8.45 7.70 11.16
CA ALA A 235 -9.89 7.68 10.88
C ALA A 235 -10.61 9.00 11.22
N LYS A 236 -10.12 9.74 12.21
CA LYS A 236 -10.73 11.03 12.62
C LYS A 236 -10.46 12.18 11.64
N TYR A 237 -9.44 12.03 10.78
CA TYR A 237 -9.04 13.06 9.82
C TYR A 237 -9.55 12.78 8.40
N ILE A 238 -10.23 11.64 8.20
CA ILE A 238 -10.84 11.31 6.91
C ILE A 238 -12.08 12.20 6.76
N ASP A 239 -12.01 13.14 5.83
CA ASP A 239 -13.14 13.98 5.49
C ASP A 239 -14.10 13.21 4.59
N THR A 240 -15.32 13.01 5.07
CA THR A 240 -16.40 12.34 4.33
C THR A 240 -17.45 13.32 3.81
N SER A 241 -17.36 14.61 4.13
CA SER A 241 -18.38 15.59 3.79
C SER A 241 -18.45 15.86 2.29
N LEU A 242 -17.31 15.77 1.59
CA LEU A 242 -17.16 16.18 0.18
C LEU A 242 -17.71 17.59 -0.10
N ASP A 243 -17.79 18.46 0.92
CA ASP A 243 -18.32 19.83 0.80
C ASP A 243 -17.54 20.67 -0.23
N TRP A 244 -16.29 20.29 -0.49
CA TRP A 244 -15.45 20.88 -1.54
C TRP A 244 -15.93 20.50 -2.96
N ALA A 245 -16.64 19.37 -3.15
CA ALA A 245 -17.10 18.92 -4.46
C ALA A 245 -18.20 19.85 -5.02
N ASP A 246 -19.06 20.39 -4.17
CA ASP A 246 -20.10 21.34 -4.56
C ASP A 246 -19.52 22.70 -5.00
N ASN A 247 -18.30 23.01 -4.59
CA ASN A 247 -17.62 24.26 -4.98
C ASN A 247 -16.86 24.13 -6.31
N ASN A 248 -16.83 22.96 -6.94
CA ASN A 248 -16.07 22.69 -8.17
C ASN A 248 -16.55 23.48 -9.39
N GLU A 249 -17.80 24.03 -9.41
CA GLU A 249 -18.22 24.94 -10.48
C GLU A 249 -17.37 26.22 -10.54
N LYS A 250 -16.87 26.69 -9.38
CA LYS A 250 -15.95 27.84 -9.32
C LYS A 250 -14.55 27.50 -9.83
N TRP A 251 -14.08 26.26 -9.64
CA TRP A 251 -12.77 25.79 -10.09
C TRP A 251 -12.76 25.50 -11.60
N ASN A 252 -13.83 24.96 -12.15
CA ASN A 252 -13.98 24.75 -13.59
C ASN A 252 -14.02 26.07 -14.40
N SER A 253 -14.35 27.18 -13.75
CA SER A 253 -14.35 28.50 -14.40
C SER A 253 -12.98 29.22 -14.33
N GLN A 254 -12.11 28.83 -13.44
CA GLN A 254 -10.73 29.29 -13.40
C GLN A 254 -9.83 28.23 -14.06
N LYS A 255 -9.47 28.46 -15.32
CA LYS A 255 -8.44 27.68 -16.02
C LYS A 255 -7.10 27.83 -15.29
N ILE A 256 -6.89 27.03 -14.25
CA ILE A 256 -5.62 27.03 -13.49
C ILE A 256 -4.58 26.14 -14.17
N TRP A 257 -4.97 25.32 -15.12
CA TRP A 257 -4.06 24.56 -15.94
C TRP A 257 -3.79 25.32 -17.23
N PRO A 258 -2.50 25.48 -17.58
CA PRO A 258 -2.15 25.85 -18.93
C PRO A 258 -2.87 24.89 -19.88
N ASP A 259 -3.55 25.41 -20.88
CA ASP A 259 -4.17 24.61 -21.94
C ASP A 259 -3.19 23.51 -22.38
N ASP A 260 -3.73 22.36 -22.87
CA ASP A 260 -2.92 21.25 -23.41
C ASP A 260 -1.83 21.69 -24.40
N GLU A 261 -1.88 22.93 -24.89
CA GLU A 261 -0.83 23.57 -25.69
C GLU A 261 0.46 23.86 -24.92
N VAL A 262 0.40 24.15 -23.61
CA VAL A 262 1.61 24.34 -22.79
C VAL A 262 2.28 23.01 -22.48
N LEU A 263 1.50 21.95 -22.36
CA LEU A 263 2.06 20.59 -22.25
C LEU A 263 2.60 20.07 -23.58
N LYS A 264 2.11 20.58 -24.72
CA LYS A 264 2.67 20.29 -26.05
C LYS A 264 3.97 21.05 -26.35
N GLY A 265 4.21 22.15 -25.66
CA GLY A 265 5.45 22.95 -25.75
C GLY A 265 6.48 22.60 -24.67
N SER A 266 6.08 21.98 -23.56
CA SER A 266 7.02 21.38 -22.63
C SER A 266 7.58 20.13 -23.28
N THR A 267 8.86 20.14 -23.59
CA THR A 267 9.61 18.96 -23.99
C THR A 267 9.37 17.91 -22.90
N VAL A 268 8.40 17.01 -23.13
CA VAL A 268 8.32 15.78 -22.37
C VAL A 268 9.67 15.13 -22.64
N PHE A 269 10.55 15.11 -21.65
CA PHE A 269 11.76 14.32 -21.73
C PHE A 269 11.32 12.88 -21.87
N SER A 270 11.21 12.41 -23.11
CA SER A 270 11.14 11.01 -23.40
C SER A 270 12.49 10.45 -22.93
N LEU A 271 12.46 9.45 -22.07
CA LEU A 271 13.66 8.71 -21.65
C LEU A 271 14.47 8.19 -22.86
N ASP A 272 13.84 8.08 -24.04
CA ASP A 272 14.48 7.73 -25.32
C ASP A 272 15.36 8.84 -25.93
N GLN A 273 15.24 10.08 -25.45
CA GLN A 273 16.07 11.20 -25.92
C GLN A 273 17.17 11.61 -24.93
N ALA A 274 17.19 11.03 -23.73
CA ALA A 274 18.32 11.14 -22.84
C ALA A 274 19.43 10.23 -23.38
N HIS A 275 20.26 10.71 -24.27
CA HIS A 275 21.57 10.13 -24.57
C HIS A 275 22.49 10.27 -23.34
N LEU A 276 22.08 9.66 -22.22
CA LEU A 276 23.00 9.38 -21.12
C LEU A 276 23.72 8.10 -21.50
N PRO A 277 25.04 8.11 -21.63
CA PRO A 277 25.78 6.90 -21.95
C PRO A 277 25.51 5.86 -20.84
N VAL A 278 25.12 4.67 -21.24
CA VAL A 278 24.81 3.51 -20.36
C VAL A 278 25.99 3.17 -19.41
N SER A 279 27.17 3.73 -19.67
CA SER A 279 28.36 3.65 -18.81
C SER A 279 28.20 4.28 -17.44
N ASP A 280 27.30 5.28 -17.29
CA ASP A 280 27.18 6.04 -16.04
C ASP A 280 26.23 5.38 -15.03
N PHE A 281 25.39 4.45 -15.50
CA PHE A 281 24.51 3.65 -14.61
C PHE A 281 25.20 2.45 -13.93
N LYS A 282 26.45 2.16 -14.26
CA LYS A 282 27.25 1.12 -13.59
C LYS A 282 27.96 1.60 -12.31
N ARG A 283 27.69 2.82 -11.84
CA ARG A 283 28.32 3.40 -10.64
C ARG A 283 27.33 3.88 -9.57
N TRP A 284 26.06 3.43 -9.64
CA TRP A 284 25.10 3.68 -8.56
C TRP A 284 24.52 2.38 -8.03
#